data_5ee8967fc1ea40a14572149ef6034de0
#
_entry.id   5ee8967fc1ea40a14572149ef6034de0
#
_cell.length_a   1.000
_cell.length_b   1.000
_cell.length_c   1.000
_cell.angle_alpha   90.00
_cell.angle_beta   90.00
_cell.angle_gamma   90.00
#
_symmetry.space_group_name_H-M   'P 1'
#
loop_
_entity.id
_entity.type
_entity.pdbx_description
1 polymer ?
#
loop_
_entity_poly.entity_id
_entity_poly.type
_entity_poly.pdbx_seq_one_letter_code
_entity_poly.pdbx_strand_id
1 'polypeptide(L)'
;MSDYRAIADVGETLIGLLRDNMQDLIPMDSIILASPGEIDAKDNVRLSLFLYQILENAHLKNHELQVTDPTKVTFPPQILELYYMLTSHVSSGEQDKTEKTLEEHRVLGRALQILHDNYILSGSLLKGNLDKRDELHITLTSLNLDDLTKIWTTFQGRSLKSSVCYVVTPVVINSVREMSVQRVVSKEMNYMQKMVKKEE
;
A
#
# COMPACT_ATOMS: atom_id res chain seq x y z
N MET A 1 -10.00 1.02 -13.22
CA MET A 1 -8.62 0.55 -13.46
C MET A 1 -7.66 1.48 -12.73
N SER A 2 -6.90 0.94 -11.81
CA SER A 2 -5.92 1.69 -11.02
C SER A 2 -4.75 2.14 -11.88
N ASP A 3 -4.39 3.42 -11.79
CA ASP A 3 -3.31 4.04 -12.58
C ASP A 3 -2.13 4.47 -11.67
N TYR A 4 -1.26 5.35 -12.16
CA TYR A 4 -0.10 5.88 -11.42
C TYR A 4 -0.48 6.58 -10.09
N ARG A 5 -1.74 6.94 -9.88
CA ARG A 5 -2.25 7.56 -8.64
C ARG A 5 -2.52 6.55 -7.54
N ALA A 6 -2.50 5.25 -7.83
CA ALA A 6 -2.87 4.20 -6.87
C ALA A 6 -2.17 4.33 -5.51
N ILE A 7 -0.89 4.73 -5.48
CA ILE A 7 -0.14 4.93 -4.24
C ILE A 7 -0.74 6.07 -3.40
N ALA A 8 -1.06 7.19 -4.04
CA ALA A 8 -1.69 8.34 -3.37
C ALA A 8 -3.11 8.00 -2.90
N ASP A 9 -3.89 7.33 -3.74
CA ASP A 9 -5.27 6.94 -3.46
C ASP A 9 -5.35 5.95 -2.28
N VAL A 10 -4.36 5.06 -2.12
CA VAL A 10 -4.23 4.20 -0.93
C VAL A 10 -3.96 5.03 0.31
N GLY A 11 -3.03 5.99 0.24
CA GLY A 11 -2.76 6.91 1.35
C GLY A 11 -4.01 7.69 1.77
N GLU A 12 -4.75 8.22 0.80
CA GLU A 12 -6.02 8.93 1.03
C GLU A 12 -7.08 8.01 1.66
N THR A 13 -7.16 6.76 1.20
CA THR A 13 -8.07 5.74 1.74
C THR A 13 -7.78 5.48 3.21
N LEU A 14 -6.51 5.25 3.57
CA LEU A 14 -6.10 4.98 4.96
C LEU A 14 -6.34 6.18 5.88
N ILE A 15 -5.96 7.38 5.44
CA ILE A 15 -6.20 8.61 6.21
C ILE A 15 -7.69 8.87 6.37
N GLY A 16 -8.48 8.68 5.31
CA GLY A 16 -9.93 8.81 5.38
C GLY A 16 -10.55 7.85 6.39
N LEU A 17 -10.15 6.58 6.36
CA LEU A 17 -10.61 5.56 7.32
C LEU A 17 -10.32 5.99 8.77
N LEU A 18 -9.09 6.43 9.06
CA LEU A 18 -8.71 6.86 10.41
C LEU A 18 -9.49 8.12 10.83
N ARG A 19 -9.59 9.13 9.96
CA ARG A 19 -10.32 10.37 10.23
C ARG A 19 -11.79 10.13 10.53
N ASP A 20 -12.44 9.26 9.74
CA ASP A 20 -13.85 8.97 9.89
C ASP A 20 -14.17 8.23 11.20
N ASN A 21 -13.23 7.44 11.72
CA ASN A 21 -13.44 6.58 12.88
C ASN A 21 -12.73 7.04 14.19
N MET A 22 -12.04 8.20 14.19
CA MET A 22 -11.34 8.73 15.37
C MET A 22 -11.87 10.08 15.84
N GLN A 23 -12.97 10.57 15.30
CA GLN A 23 -13.55 11.90 15.62
C GLN A 23 -13.96 12.04 17.10
N ASP A 24 -14.22 10.92 17.75
CA ASP A 24 -14.53 10.83 19.17
C ASP A 24 -13.30 11.08 20.08
N LEU A 25 -12.10 10.96 19.55
CA LEU A 25 -10.86 11.04 20.34
C LEU A 25 -9.95 12.21 19.96
N ILE A 26 -9.80 12.48 18.65
CA ILE A 26 -8.93 13.54 18.12
C ILE A 26 -9.54 14.24 16.91
N PRO A 27 -9.20 15.52 16.65
CA PRO A 27 -9.64 16.24 15.47
C PRO A 27 -9.18 15.59 14.16
N MET A 28 -10.01 15.61 13.12
CA MET A 28 -9.71 15.01 11.82
C MET A 28 -8.46 15.61 11.15
N ASP A 29 -8.26 16.91 11.29
CA ASP A 29 -7.12 17.66 10.75
C ASP A 29 -5.78 17.35 11.46
N SER A 30 -5.85 16.74 12.66
CA SER A 30 -4.68 16.28 13.40
C SER A 30 -4.15 14.90 12.95
N ILE A 31 -4.81 14.25 12.00
CA ILE A 31 -4.39 12.99 11.38
C ILE A 31 -3.87 13.30 9.99
N ILE A 32 -2.57 13.07 9.75
CA ILE A 32 -1.92 13.48 8.51
C ILE A 32 -1.08 12.36 7.88
N LEU A 33 -0.88 12.49 6.56
CA LEU A 33 0.07 11.66 5.80
C LEU A 33 1.38 12.44 5.68
N ALA A 34 2.30 12.19 6.60
CA ALA A 34 3.60 12.89 6.64
C ALA A 34 4.65 12.07 7.38
N SER A 35 5.92 12.36 7.09
CA SER A 35 7.03 11.81 7.84
C SER A 35 7.07 12.38 9.27
N PRO A 36 7.33 11.57 10.30
CA PRO A 36 7.54 12.06 11.66
C PRO A 36 8.66 13.10 11.77
N GLY A 37 9.62 13.10 10.84
CA GLY A 37 10.70 14.08 10.76
C GLY A 37 10.23 15.49 10.37
N GLU A 38 9.12 15.61 9.66
CA GLU A 38 8.56 16.86 9.17
C GLU A 38 7.61 17.54 10.17
N ILE A 39 7.25 16.85 11.26
CA ILE A 39 6.26 17.33 12.22
C ILE A 39 6.94 18.10 13.35
N ASP A 40 6.63 19.38 13.46
CA ASP A 40 7.15 20.22 14.53
C ASP A 40 6.32 20.15 15.81
N ALA A 41 6.94 20.53 16.95
CA ALA A 41 6.26 20.55 18.24
C ALA A 41 5.09 21.56 18.31
N LYS A 42 5.03 22.50 17.36
CA LYS A 42 3.95 23.48 17.25
C LYS A 42 2.78 23.01 16.42
N ASP A 43 2.98 21.93 15.64
CA ASP A 43 1.94 21.39 14.79
C ASP A 43 0.89 20.67 15.65
N ASN A 44 -0.38 20.87 15.32
CA ASN A 44 -1.47 20.18 15.99
C ASN A 44 -1.67 18.76 15.46
N VAL A 45 -0.58 18.03 15.24
CA VAL A 45 -0.61 16.65 14.74
C VAL A 45 -0.67 15.69 15.91
N ARG A 46 -1.62 14.76 15.86
CA ARG A 46 -1.84 13.74 16.87
C ARG A 46 -1.51 12.33 16.37
N LEU A 47 -1.65 12.11 15.08
CA LEU A 47 -1.35 10.86 14.42
C LEU A 47 -0.76 11.12 13.03
N SER A 48 0.36 10.50 12.72
CA SER A 48 0.95 10.52 11.38
C SER A 48 1.04 9.13 10.79
N LEU A 49 0.77 9.04 9.50
CA LEU A 49 0.99 7.87 8.68
C LEU A 49 2.06 8.21 7.64
N PHE A 50 3.15 7.46 7.63
CA PHE A 50 4.31 7.67 6.76
C PHE A 50 4.60 6.46 5.89
N LEU A 51 4.55 6.64 4.58
CA LEU A 51 4.96 5.62 3.61
C LEU A 51 6.50 5.61 3.55
N TYR A 52 7.13 4.63 4.21
CA TYR A 52 8.58 4.57 4.31
C TYR A 52 9.24 3.64 3.29
N GLN A 53 8.47 2.71 2.69
CA GLN A 53 9.00 1.77 1.71
C GLN A 53 7.92 1.32 0.73
N ILE A 54 8.32 1.10 -0.51
CA ILE A 54 7.50 0.50 -1.57
C ILE A 54 8.29 -0.65 -2.17
N LEU A 55 7.68 -1.83 -2.21
CA LEU A 55 8.27 -3.00 -2.84
C LEU A 55 7.34 -3.57 -3.90
N GLU A 56 7.91 -4.24 -4.90
CA GLU A 56 7.15 -5.07 -5.81
C GLU A 56 6.81 -6.39 -5.14
N ASN A 57 5.54 -6.82 -5.22
CA ASN A 57 5.13 -8.09 -4.65
C ASN A 57 5.74 -9.26 -5.43
N ALA A 58 6.69 -9.95 -4.81
CA ALA A 58 7.47 -11.02 -5.45
C ALA A 58 6.62 -12.22 -5.84
N HIS A 59 5.49 -12.46 -5.19
CA HIS A 59 4.62 -13.60 -5.42
C HIS A 59 3.61 -13.37 -6.55
N LEU A 60 3.28 -12.10 -6.83
CA LEU A 60 2.25 -11.71 -7.79
C LEU A 60 2.79 -11.05 -9.06
N LYS A 61 4.12 -11.02 -9.27
CA LYS A 61 4.71 -10.32 -10.42
C LYS A 61 4.71 -11.11 -11.74
N ASN A 62 4.49 -12.43 -11.69
CA ASN A 62 4.54 -13.29 -12.88
C ASN A 62 3.14 -13.46 -13.49
N HIS A 63 2.47 -12.36 -13.83
CA HIS A 63 1.22 -12.41 -14.56
C HIS A 63 1.46 -12.55 -16.06
N GLU A 64 0.59 -13.32 -16.70
CA GLU A 64 0.58 -13.43 -18.15
C GLU A 64 0.09 -12.11 -18.81
N LEU A 65 0.46 -11.93 -20.07
CA LEU A 65 -0.06 -10.83 -20.90
C LEU A 65 -1.59 -10.90 -20.96
N GLN A 66 -2.25 -9.81 -20.69
CA GLN A 66 -3.72 -9.75 -20.70
C GLN A 66 -4.23 -9.47 -22.11
N VAL A 67 -5.04 -10.38 -22.64
CA VAL A 67 -5.73 -10.21 -23.93
C VAL A 67 -6.93 -9.29 -23.70
N THR A 68 -6.79 -8.03 -24.05
CA THR A 68 -7.85 -7.02 -23.88
C THR A 68 -8.78 -6.98 -25.10
N ASP A 69 -8.24 -7.33 -26.29
CA ASP A 69 -8.93 -7.36 -27.58
C ASP A 69 -8.30 -8.48 -28.44
N PRO A 70 -8.99 -9.10 -29.41
CA PRO A 70 -8.42 -10.11 -30.32
C PRO A 70 -7.14 -9.68 -31.06
N THR A 71 -6.89 -8.38 -31.14
CA THR A 71 -5.73 -7.78 -31.83
C THR A 71 -4.77 -7.04 -30.91
N LYS A 72 -5.09 -6.95 -29.59
CA LYS A 72 -4.32 -6.18 -28.62
C LYS A 72 -4.06 -6.97 -27.34
N VAL A 73 -2.85 -6.89 -26.90
CA VAL A 73 -2.38 -7.47 -25.63
C VAL A 73 -1.78 -6.37 -24.78
N THR A 74 -2.23 -6.28 -23.53
CA THR A 74 -1.69 -5.33 -22.55
C THR A 74 -0.66 -6.03 -21.67
N PHE A 75 0.41 -5.32 -21.32
CA PHE A 75 1.39 -5.83 -20.38
C PHE A 75 0.78 -6.03 -18.99
N PRO A 76 1.29 -6.99 -18.21
CA PRO A 76 0.76 -7.26 -16.88
C PRO A 76 0.89 -6.02 -15.99
N PRO A 77 -0.03 -5.85 -15.03
CA PRO A 77 0.05 -4.78 -14.05
C PRO A 77 1.26 -4.97 -13.13
N GLN A 78 1.77 -3.86 -12.59
CA GLN A 78 2.71 -3.89 -11.49
C GLN A 78 1.93 -4.02 -10.18
N ILE A 79 2.30 -4.98 -9.34
CA ILE A 79 1.66 -5.21 -8.04
C ILE A 79 2.64 -4.83 -6.94
N LEU A 80 2.23 -3.91 -6.09
CA LEU A 80 3.06 -3.31 -5.06
C LEU A 80 2.61 -3.71 -3.65
N GLU A 81 3.57 -3.64 -2.74
CA GLU A 81 3.42 -3.65 -1.30
C GLU A 81 3.84 -2.28 -0.77
N LEU A 82 2.93 -1.61 -0.09
CA LEU A 82 3.18 -0.29 0.50
C LEU A 82 3.37 -0.43 2.01
N TYR A 83 4.53 -0.03 2.50
CA TYR A 83 4.89 -0.12 3.91
C TYR A 83 4.72 1.22 4.60
N TYR A 84 3.78 1.27 5.53
CA TYR A 84 3.44 2.47 6.29
C TYR A 84 3.87 2.35 7.74
N MET A 85 4.37 3.45 8.29
CA MET A 85 4.63 3.60 9.73
C MET A 85 3.61 4.55 10.33
N LEU A 86 2.92 4.10 11.36
CA LEU A 86 1.95 4.84 12.14
C LEU A 86 2.60 5.32 13.43
N THR A 87 2.55 6.62 13.71
CA THR A 87 3.17 7.22 14.89
C THR A 87 2.21 8.20 15.55
N SER A 88 2.04 8.10 16.87
CA SER A 88 1.27 9.06 17.65
C SER A 88 2.14 10.21 18.15
N HIS A 89 1.54 11.38 18.30
CA HIS A 89 2.21 12.61 18.71
C HIS A 89 1.49 13.26 19.90
N VAL A 90 2.29 13.93 20.74
CA VAL A 90 1.80 14.59 21.95
C VAL A 90 0.98 15.81 21.60
N SER A 91 -0.08 16.07 22.36
CA SER A 91 -0.79 17.35 22.35
C SER A 91 0.09 18.48 22.89
N SER A 92 -0.01 19.66 22.30
CA SER A 92 0.65 20.88 22.74
C SER A 92 -0.11 21.53 23.93
N GLY A 93 -0.18 20.85 25.06
CA GLY A 93 -0.85 21.36 26.28
C GLY A 93 0.05 21.32 27.52
N GLU A 94 -0.37 21.98 28.62
CA GLU A 94 0.32 21.98 29.93
C GLU A 94 0.02 20.73 30.78
N GLN A 95 -0.18 19.58 30.15
CA GLN A 95 -0.45 18.33 30.86
C GLN A 95 0.84 17.74 31.47
N ASP A 96 0.69 16.92 32.53
CA ASP A 96 1.78 16.11 33.06
C ASP A 96 2.33 15.16 31.97
N LYS A 97 3.63 14.83 32.08
CA LYS A 97 4.32 13.95 31.12
C LYS A 97 3.67 12.56 31.02
N THR A 98 3.19 12.05 32.17
CA THR A 98 2.52 10.76 32.23
C THR A 98 1.21 10.79 31.44
N GLU A 99 0.38 11.81 31.65
CA GLU A 99 -0.88 11.97 30.93
C GLU A 99 -0.66 12.14 29.42
N LYS A 100 0.36 12.90 29.02
CA LYS A 100 0.74 13.03 27.61
C LYS A 100 1.07 11.68 26.97
N THR A 101 1.87 10.87 27.65
CA THR A 101 2.25 9.54 27.18
C THR A 101 1.05 8.59 27.10
N LEU A 102 0.18 8.62 28.11
CA LEU A 102 -1.04 7.82 28.12
C LEU A 102 -1.99 8.23 26.99
N GLU A 103 -2.07 9.51 26.68
CA GLU A 103 -2.86 10.01 25.56
C GLU A 103 -2.29 9.55 24.21
N GLU A 104 -0.97 9.61 24.01
CA GLU A 104 -0.32 9.02 22.81
C GLU A 104 -0.66 7.53 22.67
N HIS A 105 -0.62 6.77 23.76
CA HIS A 105 -0.95 5.35 23.74
C HIS A 105 -2.43 5.09 23.44
N ARG A 106 -3.36 5.93 23.95
CA ARG A 106 -4.79 5.82 23.64
C ARG A 106 -5.05 6.08 22.14
N VAL A 107 -4.43 7.14 21.59
CA VAL A 107 -4.54 7.47 20.15
C VAL A 107 -4.00 6.33 19.28
N LEU A 108 -2.82 5.82 19.62
CA LEU A 108 -2.21 4.72 18.87
C LEU A 108 -3.06 3.44 18.99
N GLY A 109 -3.52 3.12 20.20
CA GLY A 109 -4.38 1.94 20.44
C GLY A 109 -5.70 2.00 19.67
N ARG A 110 -6.34 3.19 19.61
CA ARG A 110 -7.56 3.36 18.81
C ARG A 110 -7.31 3.18 17.33
N ALA A 111 -6.21 3.73 16.81
CA ALA A 111 -5.83 3.56 15.41
C ALA A 111 -5.52 2.08 15.06
N LEU A 112 -4.83 1.36 15.95
CA LEU A 112 -4.59 -0.08 15.82
C LEU A 112 -5.91 -0.86 15.73
N GLN A 113 -6.87 -0.56 16.61
CA GLN A 113 -8.18 -1.20 16.61
C GLN A 113 -8.92 -0.96 15.29
N ILE A 114 -8.94 0.28 14.79
CA ILE A 114 -9.62 0.62 13.53
C ILE A 114 -8.99 -0.14 12.36
N LEU A 115 -7.67 -0.17 12.25
CA LEU A 115 -6.98 -0.88 11.17
C LEU A 115 -7.16 -2.40 11.28
N HIS A 116 -7.24 -2.95 12.49
CA HIS A 116 -7.53 -4.36 12.72
C HIS A 116 -8.96 -4.71 12.31
N ASP A 117 -9.94 -3.91 12.71
CA ASP A 117 -11.35 -4.13 12.40
C ASP A 117 -11.64 -3.97 10.88
N ASN A 118 -10.80 -3.21 10.18
CA ASN A 118 -10.90 -2.94 8.75
C ASN A 118 -9.68 -3.48 7.97
N TYR A 119 -9.24 -4.69 8.29
CA TYR A 119 -8.05 -5.29 7.68
C TYR A 119 -8.18 -5.58 6.18
N ILE A 120 -9.40 -5.57 5.63
CA ILE A 120 -9.69 -5.63 4.20
C ILE A 120 -10.48 -4.39 3.82
N LEU A 121 -9.91 -3.59 2.92
CA LEU A 121 -10.58 -2.42 2.35
C LEU A 121 -11.03 -2.73 0.93
N SER A 122 -12.31 -2.55 0.65
CA SER A 122 -12.91 -2.81 -0.66
C SER A 122 -14.11 -1.89 -0.92
N GLY A 123 -14.57 -1.85 -2.16
CA GLY A 123 -15.79 -1.18 -2.56
C GLY A 123 -15.78 0.33 -2.29
N SER A 124 -16.75 0.81 -1.49
CA SER A 124 -16.94 2.24 -1.20
C SER A 124 -15.89 2.83 -0.26
N LEU A 125 -15.12 2.01 0.44
CA LEU A 125 -14.04 2.47 1.31
C LEU A 125 -12.84 2.98 0.49
N LEU A 126 -12.64 2.43 -0.72
CA LEU A 126 -11.55 2.81 -1.60
C LEU A 126 -11.80 4.21 -2.18
N LYS A 127 -10.82 5.09 -2.01
CA LYS A 127 -10.85 6.47 -2.51
C LYS A 127 -10.16 6.58 -3.89
N GLY A 128 -10.33 7.74 -4.53
CA GLY A 128 -9.69 8.07 -5.79
C GLY A 128 -10.07 7.13 -6.94
N ASN A 129 -9.07 6.72 -7.71
CA ASN A 129 -9.23 5.86 -8.90
C ASN A 129 -8.93 4.38 -8.65
N LEU A 130 -8.84 3.97 -7.39
CA LEU A 130 -8.74 2.55 -7.06
C LEU A 130 -9.94 1.78 -7.63
N ASP A 131 -9.71 0.63 -8.22
CA ASP A 131 -10.80 -0.20 -8.73
C ASP A 131 -11.61 -0.72 -7.53
N LYS A 132 -12.91 -0.45 -7.51
CA LYS A 132 -13.78 -0.86 -6.41
C LYS A 132 -13.94 -2.36 -6.26
N ARG A 133 -13.44 -3.12 -7.24
CA ARG A 133 -13.37 -4.59 -7.19
C ARG A 133 -12.08 -5.09 -6.53
N ASP A 134 -11.09 -4.20 -6.37
CA ASP A 134 -9.85 -4.54 -5.69
C ASP A 134 -10.10 -4.65 -4.17
N GLU A 135 -9.32 -5.51 -3.55
CA GLU A 135 -9.28 -5.68 -2.10
C GLU A 135 -7.88 -5.35 -1.61
N LEU A 136 -7.76 -4.35 -0.76
CA LEU A 136 -6.50 -3.99 -0.11
C LEU A 136 -6.46 -4.64 1.27
N HIS A 137 -5.45 -5.46 1.52
CA HIS A 137 -5.22 -6.08 2.81
C HIS A 137 -4.25 -5.24 3.63
N ILE A 138 -4.65 -4.88 4.85
CA ILE A 138 -3.83 -4.16 5.81
C ILE A 138 -3.30 -5.19 6.82
N THR A 139 -2.00 -5.40 6.84
CA THR A 139 -1.37 -6.38 7.73
C THR A 139 -0.33 -5.70 8.61
N LEU A 140 -0.41 -5.97 9.92
CA LEU A 140 0.60 -5.52 10.87
C LEU A 140 1.94 -6.19 10.56
N THR A 141 2.98 -5.39 10.38
CA THR A 141 4.33 -5.87 10.07
C THR A 141 5.18 -5.86 11.34
N SER A 142 5.72 -7.03 11.71
CA SER A 142 6.63 -7.14 12.83
C SER A 142 8.02 -6.67 12.44
N LEU A 143 8.30 -5.38 12.67
CA LEU A 143 9.68 -4.88 12.62
C LEU A 143 10.36 -5.15 13.95
N ASN A 144 11.62 -5.61 13.91
CA ASN A 144 12.45 -5.66 15.09
C ASN A 144 12.88 -4.25 15.51
N LEU A 145 13.37 -4.09 16.75
CA LEU A 145 13.76 -2.79 17.28
C LEU A 145 14.92 -2.16 16.49
N ASP A 146 15.83 -2.98 15.98
CA ASP A 146 16.98 -2.49 15.20
C ASP A 146 16.53 -1.84 13.89
N ASP A 147 15.61 -2.47 13.16
CA ASP A 147 15.11 -1.92 11.90
C ASP A 147 14.26 -0.67 12.12
N LEU A 148 13.44 -0.67 13.17
CA LEU A 148 12.70 0.53 13.56
C LEU A 148 13.65 1.67 13.94
N THR A 149 14.71 1.39 14.69
CA THR A 149 15.73 2.38 15.04
C THR A 149 16.44 2.93 13.83
N LYS A 150 16.78 2.08 12.84
CA LYS A 150 17.38 2.54 11.56
C LYS A 150 16.48 3.54 10.83
N ILE A 151 15.16 3.28 10.77
CA ILE A 151 14.21 4.23 10.18
C ILE A 151 14.24 5.54 10.97
N TRP A 152 14.16 5.47 12.31
CA TRP A 152 14.13 6.65 13.17
C TRP A 152 15.42 7.47 13.13
N THR A 153 16.57 6.87 12.90
CA THR A 153 17.85 7.60 12.74
C THR A 153 17.88 8.51 11.50
N THR A 154 17.00 8.29 10.53
CA THR A 154 16.87 9.19 9.37
C THR A 154 16.18 10.51 9.71
N PHE A 155 15.43 10.57 10.83
CA PHE A 155 14.71 11.77 11.28
C PHE A 155 15.61 12.60 12.22
N GLN A 156 16.36 13.53 11.66
CA GLN A 156 17.33 14.35 12.43
C GLN A 156 16.65 15.07 13.59
N GLY A 157 17.25 14.97 14.79
CA GLY A 157 16.80 15.69 15.97
C GLY A 157 15.47 15.15 16.58
N ARG A 158 14.97 14.01 16.12
CA ARG A 158 13.75 13.39 16.68
C ARG A 158 14.10 12.17 17.53
N SER A 159 13.47 12.08 18.71
CA SER A 159 13.56 10.91 19.57
C SER A 159 12.68 9.79 19.02
N LEU A 160 13.09 8.54 19.22
CA LEU A 160 12.26 7.38 18.96
C LEU A 160 10.93 7.50 19.70
N LYS A 161 9.83 7.31 18.97
CA LYS A 161 8.48 7.25 19.50
C LYS A 161 7.87 5.88 19.29
N SER A 162 6.85 5.56 20.07
CA SER A 162 6.04 4.36 19.86
C SER A 162 5.42 4.40 18.47
N SER A 163 5.83 3.46 17.62
CA SER A 163 5.41 3.38 16.23
C SER A 163 5.07 1.96 15.86
N VAL A 164 4.14 1.82 14.94
CA VAL A 164 3.67 0.53 14.43
C VAL A 164 3.73 0.54 12.92
N CYS A 165 4.18 -0.56 12.33
CA CYS A 165 4.30 -0.66 10.88
C CYS A 165 3.24 -1.60 10.30
N TYR A 166 2.74 -1.22 9.14
CA TYR A 166 1.75 -1.97 8.37
C TYR A 166 2.21 -2.13 6.94
N VAL A 167 1.85 -3.25 6.32
CA VAL A 167 1.93 -3.43 4.88
C VAL A 167 0.52 -3.43 4.29
N VAL A 168 0.35 -2.72 3.19
CA VAL A 168 -0.89 -2.69 2.39
C VAL A 168 -0.60 -3.33 1.04
N THR A 169 -1.31 -4.40 0.72
CA THR A 169 -1.10 -5.20 -0.49
C THR A 169 -2.38 -5.96 -0.85
N PRO A 170 -2.63 -6.32 -2.12
CA PRO A 170 -1.92 -5.90 -3.32
C PRO A 170 -2.35 -4.50 -3.77
N VAL A 171 -1.41 -3.65 -4.13
CA VAL A 171 -1.69 -2.35 -4.76
C VAL A 171 -1.32 -2.43 -6.23
N VAL A 172 -2.31 -2.31 -7.09
CA VAL A 172 -2.20 -2.57 -8.53
C VAL A 172 -2.00 -1.27 -9.29
N ILE A 173 -0.96 -1.23 -10.15
CA ILE A 173 -0.79 -0.18 -11.17
C ILE A 173 -0.86 -0.84 -12.53
N ASN A 174 -1.91 -0.51 -13.29
CA ASN A 174 -2.10 -1.08 -14.63
C ASN A 174 -1.08 -0.52 -15.62
N SER A 175 -0.58 -1.38 -16.50
CA SER A 175 0.30 -0.96 -17.57
C SER A 175 -0.49 -0.21 -18.64
N VAL A 176 0.09 0.87 -19.13
CA VAL A 176 -0.41 1.60 -20.32
C VAL A 176 0.21 1.08 -21.61
N ARG A 177 1.11 0.10 -21.53
CA ARG A 177 1.81 -0.45 -22.67
C ARG A 177 0.96 -1.52 -23.34
N GLU A 178 0.62 -1.29 -24.61
CA GLU A 178 -0.08 -2.24 -25.45
C GLU A 178 0.85 -2.77 -26.56
N MET A 179 0.59 -4.00 -27.00
CA MET A 179 1.25 -4.62 -28.15
C MET A 179 0.18 -5.16 -29.09
N SER A 180 0.32 -4.88 -30.39
CA SER A 180 -0.53 -5.48 -31.41
C SER A 180 -0.12 -6.92 -31.64
N VAL A 181 -1.08 -7.83 -31.66
CA VAL A 181 -0.87 -9.26 -31.93
C VAL A 181 -1.67 -9.65 -33.13
N GLN A 182 -1.02 -10.25 -34.14
CA GLN A 182 -1.70 -10.85 -35.26
C GLN A 182 -2.22 -12.24 -34.87
N ARG A 183 -3.52 -12.44 -34.98
CA ARG A 183 -4.12 -13.75 -34.75
C ARG A 183 -3.73 -14.70 -35.87
N VAL A 184 -3.24 -15.89 -35.55
CA VAL A 184 -3.03 -16.95 -36.52
C VAL A 184 -4.40 -17.42 -37.02
N VAL A 185 -4.73 -17.10 -38.26
CA VAL A 185 -6.04 -17.41 -38.87
C VAL A 185 -6.06 -18.80 -39.50
N SER A 186 -4.88 -19.30 -39.96
CA SER A 186 -4.74 -20.65 -40.52
C SER A 186 -3.32 -21.19 -40.28
N LYS A 187 -3.22 -22.51 -40.11
CA LYS A 187 -1.95 -23.23 -40.02
C LYS A 187 -2.02 -24.39 -41.01
N GLU A 188 -1.23 -24.32 -42.11
CA GLU A 188 -1.02 -25.48 -42.99
C GLU A 188 0.11 -26.35 -42.45
N MET A 189 -0.19 -27.62 -42.23
CA MET A 189 0.82 -28.61 -41.84
C MET A 189 1.04 -29.57 -43.01
N ASN A 190 2.18 -29.42 -43.69
CA ASN A 190 2.61 -30.37 -44.70
C ASN A 190 3.42 -31.50 -44.08
N TYR A 191 2.85 -32.69 -44.04
CA TYR A 191 3.54 -33.89 -43.62
C TYR A 191 4.29 -34.54 -44.79
N MET A 192 5.60 -34.53 -44.79
CA MET A 192 6.40 -35.37 -45.71
C MET A 192 6.64 -36.72 -45.05
N GLN A 193 6.08 -37.76 -45.66
CA GLN A 193 6.36 -39.14 -45.25
C GLN A 193 7.75 -39.55 -45.75
N LYS A 194 8.67 -39.78 -44.86
CA LYS A 194 10.01 -40.26 -45.17
C LYS A 194 9.93 -41.73 -45.63
N MET A 195 10.05 -41.98 -46.93
CA MET A 195 10.13 -43.35 -47.42
C MET A 195 11.43 -44.02 -46.87
N VAL A 196 11.27 -44.99 -46.05
CA VAL A 196 12.36 -45.87 -45.64
C VAL A 196 12.62 -46.84 -46.79
N LYS A 197 13.74 -46.69 -47.53
CA LYS A 197 14.21 -47.71 -48.45
C LYS A 197 14.52 -48.95 -47.65
N LYS A 198 13.81 -50.06 -47.88
CA LYS A 198 14.26 -51.38 -47.51
C LYS A 198 15.42 -51.75 -48.41
N GLU A 199 16.60 -51.93 -47.87
CA GLU A 199 17.69 -52.62 -48.52
C GLU A 199 17.38 -54.10 -48.48
N GLU A 200 17.40 -54.77 -49.67
CA GLU A 200 17.39 -56.23 -49.78
C GLU A 200 18.76 -56.78 -49.51
#